data_ec7a6caccef85ecc60025e1bafc647c0
#
_entry.id   ec7a6caccef85ecc60025e1bafc647c0
#
_cell.length_a   1.000
_cell.length_b   1.000
_cell.length_c   1.000
_cell.angle_alpha   90.00
_cell.angle_beta   90.00
_cell.angle_gamma   90.00
#
_symmetry.space_group_name_H-M   'P 1'
#
loop_
_entity.id
_entity.type
_entity.pdbx_description
1 polymer ?
#
loop_
_entity_poly.entity_id
_entity_poly.type
_entity_poly.pdbx_seq_one_letter_code
_entity_poly.pdbx_strand_id
1 'polypeptide(L)'
;PENVDIIEAAGIPEVFCTIWANMVDRCALKAGETVLIQGGTSGIGYAGIKLAKAFGATVFATARTAEKCSAIRRFGADYAINYREEDFAKVCHDQTTGRGVDIVVDIVGGDYLPREVGLLAHGGRLVIINLPAGKTATVDFGLVHSKHLTITGSRMRPRSIPEKANICRALEKTVWPMFANSEITTETYATFPFSKAADAHRLMESSEHIGKIILCSEGI
;
A
#
# COMPACT_ATOMS: atom_id res chain seq x y z
N PRO A 1 7.03 11.93 -16.04
CA PRO A 1 8.31 11.68 -16.71
C PRO A 1 8.08 11.27 -18.17
N GLU A 2 8.95 11.70 -19.11
CA GLU A 2 8.77 11.49 -20.54
C GLU A 2 8.87 10.00 -20.96
N ASN A 3 9.54 9.18 -20.16
CA ASN A 3 9.70 7.75 -20.40
C ASN A 3 8.55 6.89 -19.88
N VAL A 4 7.52 7.49 -19.28
CA VAL A 4 6.32 6.77 -18.81
C VAL A 4 5.21 6.95 -19.83
N ASP A 5 4.72 5.84 -20.38
CA ASP A 5 3.58 5.82 -21.30
C ASP A 5 2.34 6.45 -20.64
N ILE A 6 1.47 7.09 -21.45
CA ILE A 6 0.29 7.81 -20.94
C ILE A 6 -0.71 6.90 -20.23
N ILE A 7 -0.85 5.65 -20.66
CA ILE A 7 -1.71 4.65 -20.02
C ILE A 7 -1.14 4.28 -18.67
N GLU A 8 0.16 4.02 -18.61
CA GLU A 8 0.87 3.75 -17.36
C GLU A 8 0.81 4.95 -16.40
N ALA A 9 0.98 6.17 -16.94
CA ALA A 9 0.90 7.40 -16.16
C ALA A 9 -0.48 7.59 -15.50
N ALA A 10 -1.57 7.15 -16.13
CA ALA A 10 -2.91 7.22 -15.54
C ALA A 10 -3.05 6.39 -14.25
N GLY A 11 -2.24 5.36 -14.08
CA GLY A 11 -2.19 4.53 -12.88
C GLY A 11 -1.47 5.16 -11.68
N ILE A 12 -0.73 6.27 -11.86
CA ILE A 12 0.16 6.83 -10.84
C ILE A 12 -0.55 7.73 -9.82
N PRO A 13 -1.36 8.73 -10.19
CA PRO A 13 -1.71 9.84 -9.28
C PRO A 13 -2.42 9.39 -8.01
N GLU A 14 -3.45 8.56 -8.14
CA GLU A 14 -4.28 8.16 -7.00
C GLU A 14 -3.48 7.35 -5.97
N VAL A 15 -2.77 6.31 -6.43
CA VAL A 15 -2.11 5.36 -5.53
C VAL A 15 -0.86 5.97 -4.89
N PHE A 16 -0.04 6.70 -5.67
CA PHE A 16 1.16 7.32 -5.12
C PHE A 16 0.84 8.52 -4.23
N CYS A 17 -0.17 9.35 -4.55
CA CYS A 17 -0.63 10.39 -3.63
C CYS A 17 -1.15 9.80 -2.31
N THR A 18 -1.89 8.70 -2.37
CA THR A 18 -2.43 8.05 -1.18
C THR A 18 -1.30 7.44 -0.32
N ILE A 19 -0.36 6.72 -0.93
CA ILE A 19 0.76 6.12 -0.19
C ILE A 19 1.69 7.20 0.36
N TRP A 20 2.02 8.24 -0.42
CA TRP A 20 2.83 9.35 0.07
C TRP A 20 2.23 10.00 1.31
N ALA A 21 0.97 10.42 1.21
CA ALA A 21 0.26 11.09 2.30
C ALA A 21 0.14 10.25 3.58
N ASN A 22 0.14 8.92 3.46
CA ASN A 22 -0.05 8.03 4.58
C ASN A 22 1.28 7.46 5.11
N MET A 23 2.11 6.91 4.23
CA MET A 23 3.34 6.25 4.65
C MET A 23 4.49 7.24 4.89
N VAL A 24 4.60 8.28 4.03
CA VAL A 24 5.68 9.27 4.13
C VAL A 24 5.28 10.43 5.04
N ASP A 25 4.22 11.18 4.70
CA ASP A 25 3.88 12.38 5.48
C ASP A 25 3.36 12.03 6.89
N ARG A 26 2.47 11.04 7.00
CA ARG A 26 1.78 10.73 8.26
C ARG A 26 2.55 9.76 9.14
N CYS A 27 3.07 8.68 8.58
CA CYS A 27 3.86 7.70 9.34
C CYS A 27 5.35 8.04 9.37
N ALA A 28 5.80 9.05 8.64
CA ALA A 28 7.19 9.50 8.59
C ALA A 28 8.18 8.34 8.39
N LEU A 29 7.94 7.52 7.34
CA LEU A 29 8.79 6.39 7.00
C LEU A 29 10.26 6.79 6.92
N LYS A 30 11.12 5.98 7.51
CA LYS A 30 12.58 6.16 7.52
C LYS A 30 13.28 4.95 6.89
N ALA A 31 14.45 5.17 6.32
CA ALA A 31 15.32 4.07 5.87
C ALA A 31 15.66 3.12 7.04
N GLY A 32 15.67 1.83 6.75
CA GLY A 32 15.90 0.77 7.73
C GLY A 32 14.68 0.34 8.55
N GLU A 33 13.54 1.03 8.45
CA GLU A 33 12.30 0.61 9.10
C GLU A 33 11.66 -0.59 8.39
N THR A 34 10.79 -1.27 9.12
CA THR A 34 10.02 -2.43 8.65
C THR A 34 8.56 -2.04 8.43
N VAL A 35 8.05 -2.32 7.24
CA VAL A 35 6.67 -1.97 6.85
C VAL A 35 5.88 -3.22 6.52
N LEU A 36 4.68 -3.37 7.08
CA LEU A 36 3.68 -4.32 6.63
C LEU A 36 2.63 -3.62 5.77
N ILE A 37 2.41 -4.13 4.56
CA ILE A 37 1.40 -3.62 3.61
C ILE A 37 0.34 -4.70 3.40
N GLN A 38 -0.88 -4.44 3.84
CA GLN A 38 -2.00 -5.32 3.58
C GLN A 38 -2.47 -5.19 2.12
N GLY A 39 -2.79 -6.33 1.49
CA GLY A 39 -3.27 -6.36 0.11
C GLY A 39 -2.24 -5.90 -0.93
N GLY A 40 -1.04 -6.46 -0.89
CA GLY A 40 0.13 -6.07 -1.67
C GLY A 40 -0.05 -6.06 -3.19
N THR A 41 -1.05 -6.77 -3.75
CA THR A 41 -1.33 -6.76 -5.20
C THR A 41 -2.36 -5.71 -5.63
N SER A 42 -2.93 -4.96 -4.70
CA SER A 42 -3.80 -3.83 -5.04
C SER A 42 -3.00 -2.65 -5.60
N GLY A 43 -3.67 -1.67 -6.20
CA GLY A 43 -3.01 -0.43 -6.63
C GLY A 43 -2.26 0.27 -5.50
N ILE A 44 -2.86 0.36 -4.32
CA ILE A 44 -2.22 0.90 -3.10
C ILE A 44 -1.04 0.01 -2.68
N GLY A 45 -1.24 -1.32 -2.71
CA GLY A 45 -0.24 -2.29 -2.27
C GLY A 45 1.05 -2.22 -3.10
N TYR A 46 0.94 -2.29 -4.43
CA TYR A 46 2.14 -2.24 -5.27
C TYR A 46 2.90 -0.91 -5.15
N ALA A 47 2.15 0.22 -5.13
CA ALA A 47 2.76 1.53 -4.99
C ALA A 47 3.47 1.68 -3.63
N GLY A 48 2.85 1.16 -2.56
CA GLY A 48 3.43 1.14 -1.23
C GLY A 48 4.70 0.30 -1.15
N ILE A 49 4.70 -0.91 -1.73
CA ILE A 49 5.87 -1.79 -1.77
C ILE A 49 7.03 -1.08 -2.49
N LYS A 50 6.79 -0.59 -3.70
CA LYS A 50 7.82 0.06 -4.50
C LYS A 50 8.39 1.30 -3.81
N LEU A 51 7.53 2.15 -3.25
CA LEU A 51 7.99 3.36 -2.57
C LEU A 51 8.72 3.04 -1.26
N ALA A 52 8.23 2.08 -0.45
CA ALA A 52 8.92 1.67 0.77
C ALA A 52 10.31 1.09 0.46
N LYS A 53 10.43 0.28 -0.59
CA LYS A 53 11.73 -0.26 -1.02
C LYS A 53 12.67 0.84 -1.50
N ALA A 54 12.21 1.78 -2.30
CA ALA A 54 13.01 2.93 -2.76
C ALA A 54 13.52 3.79 -1.57
N PHE A 55 12.76 3.82 -0.47
CA PHE A 55 13.17 4.51 0.77
C PHE A 55 14.00 3.63 1.72
N GLY A 56 14.40 2.44 1.30
CA GLY A 56 15.30 1.56 2.07
C GLY A 56 14.63 0.81 3.22
N ALA A 57 13.31 0.59 3.15
CA ALA A 57 12.59 -0.21 4.13
C ALA A 57 12.68 -1.72 3.86
N THR A 58 12.49 -2.52 4.91
CA THR A 58 12.16 -3.94 4.81
C THR A 58 10.65 -4.08 4.69
N VAL A 59 10.18 -4.76 3.64
CA VAL A 59 8.76 -4.80 3.29
C VAL A 59 8.18 -6.19 3.43
N PHE A 60 7.16 -6.29 4.27
CA PHE A 60 6.22 -7.41 4.33
C PHE A 60 4.95 -7.02 3.58
N ALA A 61 4.40 -7.94 2.79
CA ALA A 61 3.13 -7.67 2.13
C ALA A 61 2.26 -8.94 2.06
N THR A 62 0.94 -8.77 2.14
CA THR A 62 0.00 -9.89 2.17
C THR A 62 -0.74 -10.05 0.85
N ALA A 63 -1.03 -11.28 0.48
CA ALA A 63 -1.92 -11.64 -0.62
C ALA A 63 -2.66 -12.94 -0.33
N ARG A 64 -3.61 -13.30 -1.22
CA ARG A 64 -4.49 -14.48 -0.98
C ARG A 64 -4.10 -15.75 -1.73
N THR A 65 -3.14 -15.68 -2.64
CA THR A 65 -2.72 -16.85 -3.47
C THR A 65 -1.22 -16.85 -3.70
N ALA A 66 -0.64 -18.01 -3.98
CA ALA A 66 0.78 -18.15 -4.30
C ALA A 66 1.20 -17.30 -5.52
N GLU A 67 0.35 -17.20 -6.56
CA GLU A 67 0.58 -16.36 -7.73
C GLU A 67 0.70 -14.87 -7.33
N LYS A 68 -0.24 -14.39 -6.51
CA LYS A 68 -0.23 -13.02 -5.99
C LYS A 68 0.97 -12.76 -5.06
N CYS A 69 1.38 -13.73 -4.27
CA CYS A 69 2.62 -13.65 -3.49
C CYS A 69 3.85 -13.54 -4.39
N SER A 70 3.89 -14.27 -5.51
CA SER A 70 4.96 -14.14 -6.51
C SER A 70 4.99 -12.74 -7.12
N ALA A 71 3.84 -12.15 -7.41
CA ALA A 71 3.75 -10.77 -7.90
C ALA A 71 4.28 -9.76 -6.86
N ILE A 72 3.90 -9.90 -5.59
CA ILE A 72 4.40 -9.06 -4.49
C ILE A 72 5.92 -9.09 -4.41
N ARG A 73 6.55 -10.27 -4.56
CA ARG A 73 8.01 -10.38 -4.59
C ARG A 73 8.61 -9.66 -5.80
N ARG A 74 8.00 -9.75 -6.97
CA ARG A 74 8.44 -8.98 -8.16
C ARG A 74 8.32 -7.48 -7.95
N PHE A 75 7.37 -7.00 -7.14
CA PHE A 75 7.26 -5.59 -6.77
C PHE A 75 8.36 -5.13 -5.82
N GLY A 76 9.09 -6.06 -5.22
CA GLY A 76 10.22 -5.79 -4.33
C GLY A 76 9.97 -6.11 -2.85
N ALA A 77 8.84 -6.70 -2.47
CA ALA A 77 8.63 -7.11 -1.08
C ALA A 77 9.65 -8.19 -0.65
N ASP A 78 10.26 -8.02 0.51
CA ASP A 78 11.19 -8.98 1.09
C ASP A 78 10.45 -10.23 1.57
N TYR A 79 9.24 -10.05 2.09
CA TYR A 79 8.37 -11.13 2.58
C TYR A 79 6.98 -11.01 1.99
N ALA A 80 6.57 -12.01 1.22
CA ALA A 80 5.22 -12.13 0.65
C ALA A 80 4.46 -13.23 1.40
N ILE A 81 3.36 -12.85 2.05
CA ILE A 81 2.62 -13.70 2.99
C ILE A 81 1.27 -14.08 2.37
N ASN A 82 1.03 -15.37 2.20
CA ASN A 82 -0.30 -15.88 1.84
C ASN A 82 -1.19 -15.95 3.08
N TYR A 83 -2.01 -14.93 3.31
CA TYR A 83 -2.84 -14.82 4.52
C TYR A 83 -3.92 -15.91 4.66
N ARG A 84 -4.11 -16.77 3.64
CA ARG A 84 -4.98 -17.95 3.72
C ARG A 84 -4.29 -19.16 4.31
N GLU A 85 -2.97 -19.21 4.25
CA GLU A 85 -2.14 -20.34 4.65
C GLU A 85 -1.27 -19.99 5.86
N GLU A 86 -0.97 -18.70 6.04
CA GLU A 86 -0.04 -18.19 7.05
C GLU A 86 -0.69 -17.09 7.90
N ASP A 87 -0.35 -17.08 9.18
CA ASP A 87 -0.66 -15.94 10.05
C ASP A 87 0.35 -14.82 9.82
N PHE A 88 -0.09 -13.72 9.19
CA PHE A 88 0.78 -12.60 8.88
C PHE A 88 1.44 -11.99 10.13
N ALA A 89 0.72 -11.96 11.27
CA ALA A 89 1.27 -11.41 12.50
C ALA A 89 2.40 -12.31 13.04
N LYS A 90 2.21 -13.62 12.99
CA LYS A 90 3.25 -14.59 13.37
C LYS A 90 4.46 -14.50 12.45
N VAL A 91 4.26 -14.47 11.13
CA VAL A 91 5.37 -14.36 10.16
C VAL A 91 6.18 -13.09 10.40
N CYS A 92 5.52 -11.94 10.54
CA CYS A 92 6.21 -10.69 10.81
C CYS A 92 6.96 -10.73 12.15
N HIS A 93 6.33 -11.27 13.20
CA HIS A 93 6.96 -11.41 14.52
C HIS A 93 8.24 -12.27 14.43
N ASP A 94 8.16 -13.43 13.80
CA ASP A 94 9.28 -14.37 13.70
C ASP A 94 10.43 -13.76 12.87
N GLN A 95 10.12 -13.12 11.73
CA GLN A 95 11.12 -12.51 10.83
C GLN A 95 11.76 -11.24 11.41
N THR A 96 11.10 -10.60 12.37
CA THR A 96 11.65 -9.45 13.10
C THR A 96 12.25 -9.84 14.46
N THR A 97 12.46 -11.13 14.72
CA THR A 97 12.98 -11.65 15.99
C THR A 97 12.19 -11.16 17.21
N GLY A 98 10.87 -11.06 17.09
CA GLY A 98 9.97 -10.61 18.14
C GLY A 98 9.81 -9.10 18.29
N ARG A 99 10.58 -8.28 17.55
CA ARG A 99 10.50 -6.81 17.63
C ARG A 99 9.17 -6.25 17.11
N GLY A 100 8.62 -6.84 16.08
CA GLY A 100 7.47 -6.34 15.34
C GLY A 100 7.86 -5.35 14.23
N VAL A 101 6.84 -4.77 13.57
CA VAL A 101 7.01 -3.85 12.43
C VAL A 101 6.85 -2.39 12.87
N ASP A 102 7.54 -1.49 12.18
CA ASP A 102 7.50 -0.05 12.50
C ASP A 102 6.25 0.62 11.94
N ILE A 103 5.78 0.19 10.76
CA ILE A 103 4.61 0.75 10.11
C ILE A 103 3.70 -0.37 9.61
N VAL A 104 2.39 -0.22 9.81
CA VAL A 104 1.36 -1.00 9.13
C VAL A 104 0.52 -0.08 8.27
N VAL A 105 0.40 -0.44 6.98
CA VAL A 105 -0.51 0.19 6.03
C VAL A 105 -1.71 -0.74 5.85
N ASP A 106 -2.84 -0.38 6.46
CA ASP A 106 -4.05 -1.18 6.45
C ASP A 106 -5.07 -0.68 5.40
N ILE A 107 -5.54 -1.60 4.57
CA ILE A 107 -6.66 -1.42 3.64
C ILE A 107 -7.80 -2.40 3.89
N VAL A 108 -7.80 -3.11 5.01
CA VAL A 108 -8.72 -4.21 5.34
C VAL A 108 -9.66 -3.84 6.48
N GLY A 109 -9.13 -3.41 7.62
CA GLY A 109 -9.93 -3.10 8.81
C GLY A 109 -10.48 -4.31 9.55
N GLY A 110 -11.53 -4.09 10.37
CA GLY A 110 -12.20 -5.17 11.12
C GLY A 110 -11.25 -5.94 12.03
N ASP A 111 -11.32 -7.27 12.00
CA ASP A 111 -10.53 -8.17 12.85
C ASP A 111 -9.03 -8.19 12.55
N TYR A 112 -8.57 -7.48 11.50
CA TYR A 112 -7.14 -7.27 11.26
C TYR A 112 -6.54 -6.29 12.26
N LEU A 113 -7.28 -5.23 12.64
CA LEU A 113 -6.79 -4.15 13.48
C LEU A 113 -6.20 -4.59 14.83
N PRO A 114 -6.82 -5.49 15.62
CA PRO A 114 -6.22 -5.95 16.87
C PRO A 114 -4.89 -6.67 16.66
N ARG A 115 -4.79 -7.48 15.60
CA ARG A 115 -3.58 -8.24 15.26
C ARG A 115 -2.45 -7.31 14.80
N GLU A 116 -2.81 -6.29 14.03
CA GLU A 116 -1.88 -5.25 13.55
C GLU A 116 -1.34 -4.40 14.68
N VAL A 117 -2.20 -3.98 15.61
CA VAL A 117 -1.78 -3.26 16.82
C VAL A 117 -0.84 -4.12 17.66
N GLY A 118 -1.16 -5.40 17.85
CA GLY A 118 -0.31 -6.34 18.57
C GLY A 118 1.08 -6.52 17.95
N LEU A 119 1.14 -6.46 16.62
CA LEU A 119 2.35 -6.66 15.82
C LEU A 119 3.30 -5.45 15.81
N LEU A 120 2.80 -4.25 16.06
CA LEU A 120 3.64 -3.04 16.00
C LEU A 120 4.81 -3.09 16.99
N ALA A 121 5.96 -2.64 16.55
CA ALA A 121 7.13 -2.39 17.38
C ALA A 121 6.89 -1.20 18.32
N HIS A 122 7.79 -0.96 19.27
CA HIS A 122 7.76 0.24 20.12
C HIS A 122 7.86 1.51 19.25
N GLY A 123 6.96 2.47 19.46
CA GLY A 123 6.84 3.67 18.63
C GLY A 123 6.21 3.41 17.24
N GLY A 124 5.63 2.22 17.04
CA GLY A 124 5.03 1.81 15.77
C GLY A 124 3.81 2.64 15.38
N ARG A 125 3.52 2.65 14.08
CA ARG A 125 2.44 3.45 13.49
C ARG A 125 1.55 2.57 12.62
N LEU A 126 0.23 2.60 12.89
CA LEU A 126 -0.79 1.99 12.05
C LEU A 126 -1.54 3.08 11.29
N VAL A 127 -1.54 3.02 9.97
CA VAL A 127 -2.35 3.92 9.15
C VAL A 127 -3.44 3.15 8.42
N ILE A 128 -4.69 3.55 8.69
CA ILE A 128 -5.91 2.97 8.11
C ILE A 128 -6.30 3.78 6.87
N ILE A 129 -6.35 3.12 5.71
CA ILE A 129 -6.72 3.73 4.43
C ILE A 129 -8.12 3.31 4.00
N ASN A 130 -8.50 2.04 4.27
CA ASN A 130 -9.83 1.50 3.93
C ASN A 130 -10.28 0.46 4.96
N LEU A 131 -11.58 0.17 5.00
CA LEU A 131 -12.19 -0.68 6.04
C LEU A 131 -13.27 -1.63 5.46
N PRO A 132 -12.99 -2.37 4.37
CA PRO A 132 -13.98 -3.25 3.75
C PRO A 132 -14.41 -4.41 4.66
N ALA A 133 -13.54 -4.91 5.54
CA ALA A 133 -13.85 -5.99 6.48
C ALA A 133 -14.59 -5.53 7.75
N GLY A 134 -14.69 -4.21 7.99
CA GLY A 134 -15.42 -3.66 9.13
C GLY A 134 -14.82 -2.36 9.65
N LYS A 135 -15.67 -1.52 10.22
CA LYS A 135 -15.30 -0.18 10.74
C LYS A 135 -15.05 -0.18 12.26
N THR A 136 -15.33 -1.29 12.93
CA THR A 136 -15.19 -1.43 14.36
C THR A 136 -14.37 -2.66 14.71
N ALA A 137 -13.54 -2.55 15.75
CA ALA A 137 -12.76 -3.65 16.30
C ALA A 137 -12.47 -3.39 17.77
N THR A 138 -12.18 -4.46 18.53
CA THR A 138 -11.73 -4.35 19.91
C THR A 138 -10.21 -4.33 19.92
N VAL A 139 -9.62 -3.24 20.38
CA VAL A 139 -8.17 -3.04 20.46
C VAL A 139 -7.74 -2.95 21.90
N ASP A 140 -6.64 -3.61 22.25
CA ASP A 140 -5.99 -3.48 23.55
C ASP A 140 -5.22 -2.14 23.64
N PHE A 141 -5.81 -1.16 24.29
CA PHE A 141 -5.16 0.13 24.54
C PHE A 141 -3.99 0.06 25.51
N GLY A 142 -3.84 -1.02 26.28
CA GLY A 142 -2.64 -1.29 27.07
C GLY A 142 -1.40 -1.43 26.19
N LEU A 143 -1.55 -2.06 25.02
CA LEU A 143 -0.47 -2.13 24.02
C LEU A 143 -0.17 -0.74 23.42
N VAL A 144 -1.20 0.04 23.10
CA VAL A 144 -1.02 1.39 22.55
C VAL A 144 -0.23 2.25 23.55
N HIS A 145 -0.60 2.18 24.84
CA HIS A 145 0.08 2.93 25.90
C HIS A 145 1.51 2.44 26.13
N SER A 146 1.72 1.13 26.31
CA SER A 146 3.03 0.57 26.71
C SER A 146 4.07 0.62 25.57
N LYS A 147 3.63 0.51 24.32
CA LYS A 147 4.50 0.57 23.15
C LYS A 147 4.56 1.97 22.50
N HIS A 148 3.87 2.98 23.05
CA HIS A 148 3.79 4.35 22.50
C HIS A 148 3.32 4.39 21.04
N LEU A 149 2.27 3.62 20.71
CA LEU A 149 1.80 3.47 19.35
C LEU A 149 1.02 4.68 18.85
N THR A 150 1.06 4.89 17.55
CA THR A 150 0.19 5.84 16.85
C THR A 150 -0.77 5.06 15.96
N ILE A 151 -2.08 5.21 16.20
CA ILE A 151 -3.14 4.71 15.33
C ILE A 151 -3.76 5.90 14.63
N THR A 152 -3.75 5.91 13.31
CA THR A 152 -4.21 7.04 12.50
C THR A 152 -4.92 6.56 11.24
N GLY A 153 -5.55 7.47 10.53
CA GLY A 153 -6.19 7.17 9.25
C GLY A 153 -6.32 8.43 8.42
N SER A 154 -6.48 8.27 7.12
CA SER A 154 -6.76 9.38 6.25
C SER A 154 -7.56 8.98 5.01
N ARG A 155 -8.18 9.99 4.42
CA ARG A 155 -8.84 9.87 3.11
C ARG A 155 -8.29 10.95 2.20
N MET A 156 -7.93 10.56 0.98
CA MET A 156 -7.41 11.52 -0.01
C MET A 156 -8.49 12.45 -0.55
N ARG A 157 -9.68 11.89 -0.84
CA ARG A 157 -10.76 12.62 -1.52
C ARG A 157 -11.20 13.91 -0.82
N PRO A 158 -11.42 13.96 0.52
CA PRO A 158 -11.90 15.16 1.22
C PRO A 158 -10.81 16.19 1.52
N ARG A 159 -9.54 15.93 1.20
CA ARG A 159 -8.46 16.90 1.43
C ARG A 159 -8.68 18.16 0.62
N SER A 160 -8.26 19.30 1.17
CA SER A 160 -8.29 20.58 0.49
C SER A 160 -7.38 20.60 -0.75
N ILE A 161 -7.66 21.52 -1.68
CA ILE A 161 -6.84 21.70 -2.88
C ILE A 161 -5.38 22.01 -2.52
N PRO A 162 -5.06 22.90 -1.56
CA PRO A 162 -3.68 23.15 -1.15
C PRO A 162 -2.96 21.91 -0.61
N GLU A 163 -3.63 21.07 0.20
CA GLU A 163 -3.03 19.82 0.71
C GLU A 163 -2.70 18.86 -0.44
N LYS A 164 -3.65 18.67 -1.37
CA LYS A 164 -3.43 17.82 -2.56
C LYS A 164 -2.27 18.34 -3.41
N ALA A 165 -2.23 19.67 -3.63
CA ALA A 165 -1.16 20.30 -4.39
C ALA A 165 0.22 20.13 -3.72
N ASN A 166 0.30 20.18 -2.38
CA ASN A 166 1.54 19.90 -1.66
C ASN A 166 2.01 18.47 -1.88
N ILE A 167 1.10 17.49 -1.79
CA ILE A 167 1.41 16.08 -2.04
C ILE A 167 1.90 15.88 -3.48
N CYS A 168 1.21 16.46 -4.47
CA CYS A 168 1.62 16.37 -5.88
C CYS A 168 3.02 16.96 -6.11
N ARG A 169 3.32 18.12 -5.54
CA ARG A 169 4.67 18.73 -5.65
C ARG A 169 5.75 17.89 -4.98
N ALA A 170 5.43 17.26 -3.84
CA ALA A 170 6.36 16.38 -3.17
C ALA A 170 6.66 15.12 -4.00
N LEU A 171 5.64 14.53 -4.63
CA LEU A 171 5.79 13.41 -5.56
C LEU A 171 6.60 13.81 -6.80
N GLU A 172 6.29 14.94 -7.42
CA GLU A 172 7.02 15.46 -8.57
C GLU A 172 8.50 15.62 -8.25
N LYS A 173 8.81 16.20 -7.10
CA LYS A 173 10.20 16.43 -6.67
C LYS A 173 10.95 15.14 -6.34
N THR A 174 10.29 14.17 -5.70
CA THR A 174 10.96 13.01 -5.10
C THR A 174 10.75 11.73 -5.89
N VAL A 175 9.52 11.47 -6.37
CA VAL A 175 9.15 10.19 -6.98
C VAL A 175 9.26 10.20 -8.50
N TRP A 176 9.01 11.35 -9.17
CA TRP A 176 9.18 11.46 -10.63
C TRP A 176 10.59 11.13 -11.11
N PRO A 177 11.68 11.57 -10.43
CA PRO A 177 13.02 11.11 -10.79
C PRO A 177 13.19 9.58 -10.71
N MET A 178 12.54 8.93 -9.76
CA MET A 178 12.60 7.46 -9.62
C MET A 178 11.93 6.75 -10.79
N PHE A 179 10.82 7.29 -11.32
CA PHE A 179 10.21 6.81 -12.56
C PHE A 179 11.11 7.08 -13.77
N ALA A 180 11.71 8.27 -13.86
CA ALA A 180 12.59 8.63 -14.96
C ALA A 180 13.81 7.70 -15.06
N ASN A 181 14.33 7.25 -13.93
CA ASN A 181 15.47 6.33 -13.83
C ASN A 181 15.06 4.86 -13.81
N SER A 182 13.76 4.54 -13.97
CA SER A 182 13.21 3.18 -13.89
C SER A 182 13.48 2.46 -12.55
N GLU A 183 13.75 3.20 -11.49
CA GLU A 183 13.86 2.68 -10.12
C GLU A 183 12.48 2.23 -9.60
N ILE A 184 11.44 3.00 -9.94
CA ILE A 184 10.04 2.64 -9.73
C ILE A 184 9.35 2.52 -11.10
N THR A 185 8.54 1.48 -11.25
CA THR A 185 7.71 1.25 -12.44
C THR A 185 6.23 1.17 -12.05
N THR A 186 5.35 1.36 -12.99
CA THR A 186 3.90 1.14 -12.84
C THR A 186 3.57 -0.35 -12.97
N GLU A 187 2.33 -0.70 -12.65
CA GLU A 187 1.82 -2.07 -12.79
C GLU A 187 0.37 -2.01 -13.29
N THR A 188 0.22 -2.05 -14.61
CA THR A 188 -1.08 -2.10 -15.28
C THR A 188 -1.44 -3.54 -15.61
N TYR A 189 -2.52 -4.04 -15.02
CA TYR A 189 -3.02 -5.40 -15.25
C TYR A 189 -3.80 -5.53 -16.55
N ALA A 190 -4.69 -4.55 -16.80
CA ALA A 190 -5.53 -4.54 -18.00
C ALA A 190 -5.97 -3.12 -18.35
N THR A 191 -6.22 -2.90 -19.64
CA THR A 191 -6.84 -1.68 -20.16
C THR A 191 -8.20 -2.00 -20.76
N PHE A 192 -9.14 -1.07 -20.61
CA PHE A 192 -10.48 -1.18 -21.19
C PHE A 192 -10.85 0.16 -21.83
N PRO A 193 -11.54 0.16 -22.99
CA PRO A 193 -12.15 1.37 -23.49
C PRO A 193 -13.28 1.83 -22.57
N PHE A 194 -13.57 3.14 -22.52
CA PHE A 194 -14.65 3.68 -21.68
C PHE A 194 -15.99 3.00 -21.91
N SER A 195 -16.29 2.58 -23.15
CA SER A 195 -17.51 1.81 -23.49
C SER A 195 -17.63 0.48 -22.75
N LYS A 196 -16.51 -0.08 -22.25
CA LYS A 196 -16.45 -1.33 -21.45
C LYS A 196 -16.15 -1.11 -19.98
N ALA A 197 -16.44 0.06 -19.43
CA ALA A 197 -16.20 0.36 -18.00
C ALA A 197 -16.88 -0.66 -17.06
N ALA A 198 -18.07 -1.19 -17.44
CA ALA A 198 -18.76 -2.22 -16.66
C ALA A 198 -17.95 -3.53 -16.56
N ASP A 199 -17.21 -3.91 -17.62
CA ASP A 199 -16.35 -5.10 -17.62
C ASP A 199 -15.14 -4.86 -16.70
N ALA A 200 -14.54 -3.68 -16.77
CA ALA A 200 -13.45 -3.27 -15.88
C ALA A 200 -13.87 -3.30 -14.40
N HIS A 201 -15.09 -2.84 -14.08
CA HIS A 201 -15.63 -2.92 -12.71
C HIS A 201 -15.84 -4.36 -12.26
N ARG A 202 -16.39 -5.24 -13.11
CA ARG A 202 -16.52 -6.67 -12.79
C ARG A 202 -15.17 -7.33 -12.50
N LEU A 203 -14.16 -7.02 -13.30
CA LEU A 203 -12.79 -7.52 -13.05
C LEU A 203 -12.22 -6.98 -11.74
N MET A 204 -12.44 -5.72 -11.41
CA MET A 204 -12.00 -5.14 -10.14
C MET A 204 -12.69 -5.83 -8.95
N GLU A 205 -14.00 -6.06 -9.04
CA GLU A 205 -14.81 -6.69 -7.98
C GLU A 205 -14.45 -8.17 -7.78
N SER A 206 -14.04 -8.89 -8.83
CA SER A 206 -13.55 -10.28 -8.71
C SER A 206 -12.28 -10.37 -7.87
N SER A 207 -11.57 -9.27 -7.70
CA SER A 207 -10.26 -9.21 -7.04
C SER A 207 -9.21 -10.15 -7.66
N GLU A 208 -9.32 -10.48 -8.94
CA GLU A 208 -8.32 -11.31 -9.65
C GLU A 208 -7.12 -10.50 -10.13
N HIS A 209 -7.34 -9.22 -10.42
CA HIS A 209 -6.29 -8.32 -10.93
C HIS A 209 -5.10 -8.17 -9.97
N ILE A 210 -3.96 -7.79 -10.56
CA ILE A 210 -2.70 -7.48 -9.89
C ILE A 210 -2.25 -6.08 -10.39
N GLY A 211 -2.25 -5.08 -9.54
CA GLY A 211 -1.95 -3.69 -9.95
C GLY A 211 -3.20 -2.91 -10.36
N LYS A 212 -3.11 -2.13 -11.43
CA LYS A 212 -4.15 -1.19 -11.88
C LYS A 212 -4.94 -1.72 -13.09
N ILE A 213 -6.21 -1.37 -13.13
CA ILE A 213 -7.07 -1.49 -14.30
C ILE A 213 -7.28 -0.07 -14.82
N ILE A 214 -6.95 0.17 -16.08
CA ILE A 214 -7.00 1.51 -16.70
C ILE A 214 -8.15 1.58 -17.72
N LEU A 215 -8.89 2.66 -17.64
CA LEU A 215 -9.86 3.02 -18.70
C LEU A 215 -9.21 4.03 -19.64
N CYS A 216 -9.31 3.79 -20.95
CA CYS A 216 -8.76 4.65 -21.98
C CYS A 216 -9.82 5.05 -23.02
N SER A 217 -9.56 6.14 -23.74
CA SER A 217 -10.38 6.50 -24.91
C SER A 217 -10.17 5.49 -26.04
N GLU A 218 -11.18 5.37 -26.92
CA GLU A 218 -11.04 4.55 -28.12
C GLU A 218 -9.96 5.18 -29.02
N GLY A 219 -8.98 4.38 -29.42
CA GLY A 219 -7.90 4.80 -30.33
C GLY A 219 -6.58 5.20 -29.65
N ILE A 220 -6.45 4.98 -28.34
CA ILE A 220 -5.16 5.06 -27.63
C ILE A 220 -4.69 3.64 -27.32
#